data_a636967ba7a61ddeee6e745c41994ea7
#
_entry.id   a636967ba7a61ddeee6e745c41994ea7
#
_cell.length_a   1.000
_cell.length_b   1.000
_cell.length_c   1.000
_cell.angle_alpha   90.00
_cell.angle_beta   90.00
_cell.angle_gamma   90.00
#
_symmetry.space_group_name_H-M   'P 1'
#
loop_
_entity.id
_entity.type
_entity.pdbx_description
1 polymer ?
#
loop_
_entity_poly.entity_id
_entity_poly.type
_entity_poly.pdbx_seq_one_letter_code
_entity_poly.pdbx_strand_id
1 'polypeptide(L)'
;MIVNQKFVSISDNEIKIKNFLKDVLFMPRLQLLRWTEITKQTPSFKIGYPVQHLASLITGVEGGRSGARGDDLSDSSEVKGCNRVDQVDKCKKCKAKVMRLEVRCAACGSEEIKRMDDSKWLITIKNENELDMTINKIPRFVFIILHYPFIKSSNFETVRIESFEIWPKNNKNFR
;
A
#
# COMPACT_ATOMS: atom_id res chain seq x y z
N MET A 1 20.01 0.42 -1.54
CA MET A 1 18.75 0.04 -2.24
C MET A 1 18.93 0.46 -3.70
N ILE A 2 19.07 -0.50 -4.60
CA ILE A 2 19.16 -0.19 -6.04
C ILE A 2 17.71 -0.19 -6.52
N VAL A 3 17.15 0.98 -6.71
CA VAL A 3 15.85 1.15 -7.36
C VAL A 3 16.11 1.03 -8.86
N ASN A 4 15.73 -0.08 -9.44
CA ASN A 4 15.85 -0.28 -10.89
C ASN A 4 14.69 0.44 -11.58
N GLN A 5 14.96 1.65 -12.05
CA GLN A 5 14.00 2.52 -12.72
C GLN A 5 13.81 2.15 -14.19
N LYS A 6 13.18 1.02 -14.49
CA LYS A 6 12.51 0.86 -15.77
C LYS A 6 11.06 1.28 -15.60
N PHE A 7 10.81 2.56 -15.69
CA PHE A 7 9.45 3.08 -15.71
C PHE A 7 8.88 2.98 -17.12
N VAL A 8 7.71 2.37 -17.21
CA VAL A 8 6.77 2.62 -18.28
C VAL A 8 6.40 4.12 -18.22
N SER A 9 6.27 4.75 -19.37
CA SER A 9 5.93 6.17 -19.47
C SER A 9 4.77 6.52 -18.55
N ILE A 10 5.05 7.32 -17.51
CA ILE A 10 4.11 7.71 -16.47
C ILE A 10 2.90 8.46 -17.06
N SER A 11 3.07 9.14 -18.20
CA SER A 11 2.03 9.98 -18.82
C SER A 11 0.78 9.20 -19.22
N ASP A 12 0.93 8.06 -19.87
CA ASP A 12 -0.22 7.27 -20.33
C ASP A 12 -0.88 6.46 -19.22
N ASN A 13 -0.14 6.18 -18.15
CA ASN A 13 -0.65 5.42 -17.02
C ASN A 13 -1.29 6.29 -15.94
N GLU A 14 -1.02 7.59 -15.90
CA GLU A 14 -1.59 8.47 -14.88
C GLU A 14 -3.13 8.51 -14.93
N ILE A 15 -3.71 8.62 -16.12
CA ILE A 15 -5.17 8.62 -16.30
C ILE A 15 -5.75 7.26 -15.90
N LYS A 16 -5.12 6.17 -16.28
CA LYS A 16 -5.54 4.81 -15.90
C LYS A 16 -5.48 4.61 -14.40
N ILE A 17 -4.39 5.06 -13.75
CA ILE A 17 -4.24 4.99 -12.30
C ILE A 17 -5.32 5.83 -11.61
N LYS A 18 -5.59 7.05 -12.05
CA LYS A 18 -6.66 7.89 -11.48
C LYS A 18 -8.02 7.24 -11.58
N ASN A 19 -8.37 6.70 -12.75
CA ASN A 19 -9.64 5.99 -12.96
C ASN A 19 -9.72 4.75 -12.07
N PHE A 20 -8.68 3.96 -12.02
CA PHE A 20 -8.60 2.78 -11.16
C PHE A 20 -8.80 3.14 -9.68
N LEU A 21 -8.10 4.17 -9.19
CA LEU A 21 -8.23 4.63 -7.80
C LEU A 21 -9.67 5.06 -7.50
N LYS A 22 -10.29 5.79 -8.42
CA LYS A 22 -11.69 6.20 -8.28
C LYS A 22 -12.63 5.00 -8.19
N ASP A 23 -12.56 4.09 -9.15
CA ASP A 23 -13.53 3.01 -9.30
C ASP A 23 -13.34 1.89 -8.27
N VAL A 24 -12.09 1.57 -7.93
CA VAL A 24 -11.75 0.39 -7.13
C VAL A 24 -11.43 0.73 -5.66
N LEU A 25 -10.95 1.93 -5.38
CA LEU A 25 -10.59 2.33 -4.02
C LEU A 25 -11.53 3.37 -3.44
N PHE A 26 -11.81 4.48 -4.13
CA PHE A 26 -12.58 5.58 -3.54
C PHE A 26 -14.06 5.28 -3.47
N MET A 27 -14.68 4.84 -4.55
CA MET A 27 -16.11 4.54 -4.56
C MET A 27 -16.51 3.43 -3.60
N PRO A 28 -15.79 2.26 -3.55
CA PRO A 28 -16.08 1.25 -2.54
C PRO A 28 -15.88 1.74 -1.10
N ARG A 29 -14.85 2.57 -0.87
CA ARG A 29 -14.61 3.15 0.45
C ARG A 29 -15.73 4.08 0.89
N LEU A 30 -16.25 4.93 -0.01
CA LEU A 30 -17.42 5.78 0.23
C LEU A 30 -18.63 4.97 0.68
N GLN A 31 -18.90 3.89 -0.03
CA GLN A 31 -20.02 3.01 0.32
C GLN A 31 -19.81 2.36 1.69
N LEU A 32 -18.58 1.88 1.99
CA LEU A 32 -18.27 1.34 3.32
C LEU A 32 -18.43 2.36 4.44
N LEU A 33 -18.09 3.64 4.21
CA LEU A 33 -18.28 4.69 5.20
C LEU A 33 -19.75 4.87 5.59
N ARG A 34 -20.66 4.82 4.62
CA ARG A 34 -22.10 4.85 4.91
C ARG A 34 -22.54 3.70 5.81
N TRP A 35 -22.07 2.50 5.52
CA TRP A 35 -22.34 1.32 6.36
C TRP A 35 -21.67 1.39 7.73
N THR A 36 -20.47 1.99 7.83
CA THR A 36 -19.79 2.23 9.09
C THR A 36 -20.62 3.06 10.06
N GLU A 37 -21.32 4.06 9.56
CA GLU A 37 -22.23 4.88 10.38
C GLU A 37 -23.39 4.05 10.99
N ILE A 38 -23.86 3.06 10.26
CA ILE A 38 -24.96 2.18 10.68
C ILE A 38 -24.42 1.06 11.58
N THR A 39 -23.42 0.35 11.13
CA THR A 39 -22.92 -0.89 11.77
C THR A 39 -21.89 -0.65 12.85
N LYS A 40 -21.29 0.53 12.91
CA LYS A 40 -20.18 0.92 13.78
C LYS A 40 -18.89 0.10 13.53
N GLN A 41 -18.80 -0.61 12.41
CA GLN A 41 -17.58 -1.31 11.99
C GLN A 41 -16.57 -0.35 11.34
N THR A 42 -15.31 -0.76 11.25
CA THR A 42 -14.29 0.02 10.54
C THR A 42 -14.52 -0.01 9.02
N PRO A 43 -14.23 1.07 8.28
CA PRO A 43 -14.38 1.11 6.81
C PRO A 43 -13.20 0.46 6.09
N SER A 44 -12.60 -0.55 6.69
CA SER A 44 -11.46 -1.28 6.12
C SER A 44 -11.94 -2.39 5.19
N PHE A 45 -11.25 -2.57 4.07
CA PHE A 45 -11.47 -3.69 3.16
C PHE A 45 -10.12 -4.28 2.71
N LYS A 46 -10.15 -5.54 2.28
CA LYS A 46 -8.95 -6.23 1.81
C LYS A 46 -8.46 -5.59 0.50
N ILE A 47 -7.20 -5.18 0.49
CA ILE A 47 -6.59 -4.49 -0.65
C ILE A 47 -5.67 -5.40 -1.50
N GLY A 48 -5.59 -6.69 -1.22
CA GLY A 48 -4.69 -7.60 -1.92
C GLY A 48 -4.83 -7.50 -3.45
N TYR A 49 -5.98 -7.86 -4.00
CA TYR A 49 -6.21 -7.74 -5.43
C TYR A 49 -6.17 -6.30 -5.98
N PRO A 50 -6.77 -5.30 -5.33
CA PRO A 50 -6.59 -3.91 -5.73
C PRO A 50 -5.13 -3.49 -5.88
N VAL A 51 -4.24 -3.86 -4.99
CA VAL A 51 -2.82 -3.48 -5.12
C VAL A 51 -2.08 -4.28 -6.19
N GLN A 52 -2.50 -5.51 -6.51
CA GLN A 52 -1.95 -6.25 -7.66
C GLN A 52 -2.28 -5.53 -8.99
N HIS A 53 -3.52 -5.09 -9.16
CA HIS A 53 -3.90 -4.26 -10.33
C HIS A 53 -3.12 -2.95 -10.36
N LEU A 54 -2.97 -2.29 -9.22
CA LEU A 54 -2.21 -1.04 -9.13
C LEU A 54 -0.72 -1.27 -9.45
N ALA A 55 -0.14 -2.37 -8.97
CA ALA A 55 1.23 -2.76 -9.29
C ALA A 55 1.40 -2.97 -10.80
N SER A 56 0.46 -3.66 -11.44
CA SER A 56 0.46 -3.83 -12.89
C SER A 56 0.45 -2.48 -13.64
N LEU A 57 -0.38 -1.53 -13.21
CA LEU A 57 -0.44 -0.20 -13.80
C LEU A 57 0.86 0.60 -13.57
N ILE A 58 1.45 0.51 -12.38
CA ILE A 58 2.68 1.24 -12.03
C ILE A 58 3.90 0.65 -12.74
N THR A 59 4.00 -0.68 -12.81
CA THR A 59 5.16 -1.37 -13.39
C THR A 59 5.05 -1.57 -14.90
N GLY A 60 3.84 -1.51 -15.45
CA GLY A 60 3.56 -1.86 -16.84
C GLY A 60 3.63 -3.36 -17.12
N VAL A 61 3.67 -4.21 -16.08
CA VAL A 61 3.68 -5.66 -16.21
C VAL A 61 2.27 -6.19 -16.02
N GLU A 62 1.82 -7.06 -16.91
CA GLU A 62 0.50 -7.67 -16.83
C GLU A 62 0.34 -8.52 -15.55
N GLY A 63 -0.90 -8.69 -15.08
CA GLY A 63 -1.22 -9.57 -13.99
C GLY A 63 -0.96 -11.05 -14.31
N GLY A 64 -0.58 -11.84 -13.32
CA GLY A 64 -0.23 -13.26 -13.47
C GLY A 64 -1.44 -14.21 -13.56
N ARG A 65 -2.66 -13.70 -13.49
CA ARG A 65 -3.94 -14.47 -13.56
C ARG A 65 -4.16 -15.48 -12.44
N SER A 66 -3.19 -15.70 -11.57
CA SER A 66 -3.34 -16.52 -10.37
C SER A 66 -2.97 -15.71 -9.14
N GLY A 67 -3.52 -16.06 -7.99
CA GLY A 67 -3.13 -15.44 -6.71
C GLY A 67 -2.09 -16.28 -5.95
N ALA A 68 -1.40 -17.18 -6.65
CA ALA A 68 -0.36 -18.00 -6.05
C ALA A 68 0.89 -17.17 -5.81
N ARG A 69 1.73 -17.59 -4.86
CA ARG A 69 2.98 -16.90 -4.53
C ARG A 69 3.91 -16.86 -5.73
N GLY A 70 4.37 -15.64 -6.06
CA GLY A 70 5.25 -15.40 -7.21
C GLY A 70 4.52 -15.31 -8.55
N ASP A 71 3.16 -15.27 -8.54
CA ASP A 71 2.34 -15.20 -9.75
C ASP A 71 1.43 -13.98 -9.74
N ASP A 72 1.70 -12.98 -8.91
CA ASP A 72 0.89 -11.76 -8.86
C ASP A 72 1.01 -10.94 -10.15
N LEU A 73 2.21 -10.95 -10.76
CA LEU A 73 2.47 -10.38 -12.08
C LEU A 73 3.05 -11.44 -13.02
N SER A 74 2.89 -11.23 -14.33
CA SER A 74 3.29 -12.18 -15.37
C SER A 74 4.80 -12.42 -15.47
N ASP A 75 5.61 -11.56 -14.85
CA ASP A 75 7.07 -11.69 -14.73
C ASP A 75 7.49 -12.46 -13.47
N SER A 76 6.56 -13.15 -12.81
CA SER A 76 6.74 -13.87 -11.55
C SER A 76 7.06 -12.97 -10.34
N SER A 77 6.75 -11.68 -10.42
CA SER A 77 6.85 -10.78 -9.29
C SER A 77 5.74 -11.03 -8.26
N GLU A 78 6.08 -10.86 -7.00
CA GLU A 78 5.16 -10.89 -5.86
C GLU A 78 4.77 -9.46 -5.47
N VAL A 79 3.49 -9.20 -5.24
CA VAL A 79 2.99 -7.89 -4.82
C VAL A 79 2.56 -7.92 -3.35
N LYS A 80 2.98 -6.91 -2.60
CA LYS A 80 2.58 -6.73 -1.20
C LYS A 80 2.00 -5.35 -0.97
N GLY A 81 0.76 -5.31 -0.52
CA GLY A 81 0.06 -4.07 -0.19
C GLY A 81 0.00 -3.80 1.31
N CYS A 82 0.11 -2.54 1.67
CA CYS A 82 -0.14 -2.05 3.01
C CYS A 82 -1.12 -0.88 2.97
N ASN A 83 -2.14 -0.94 3.80
CA ASN A 83 -3.16 0.09 3.92
C ASN A 83 -3.03 0.78 5.27
N ARG A 84 -2.81 2.08 5.27
CA ARG A 84 -2.66 2.90 6.48
C ARG A 84 -3.92 3.69 6.84
N VAL A 85 -5.09 3.08 6.74
CA VAL A 85 -6.36 3.73 7.13
C VAL A 85 -6.46 3.93 8.63
N ASP A 86 -6.04 2.93 9.40
CA ASP A 86 -6.23 2.88 10.85
C ASP A 86 -4.98 3.27 11.64
N GLN A 87 -3.84 3.41 10.96
CA GLN A 87 -2.60 3.83 11.59
C GLN A 87 -2.47 5.35 11.53
N VAL A 88 -2.72 5.96 12.65
CA VAL A 88 -2.56 7.41 12.82
C VAL A 88 -1.32 7.70 13.64
N ASP A 89 -0.64 8.78 13.29
CA ASP A 89 0.46 9.32 14.09
C ASP A 89 -0.07 9.91 15.40
N LYS A 90 0.81 10.23 16.34
CA LYS A 90 0.43 10.78 17.65
C LYS A 90 1.18 12.06 17.93
N CYS A 91 0.49 13.08 18.39
CA CYS A 91 1.11 14.26 18.94
C CYS A 91 1.91 13.92 20.21
N LYS A 92 3.18 14.31 20.28
CA LYS A 92 4.00 14.09 21.48
C LYS A 92 3.51 14.90 22.66
N LYS A 93 2.97 16.12 22.41
CA LYS A 93 2.52 17.04 23.43
C LYS A 93 1.17 16.64 24.04
N CYS A 94 0.11 16.57 23.25
CA CYS A 94 -1.26 16.33 23.76
C CYS A 94 -1.77 14.91 23.54
N LYS A 95 -0.98 14.03 22.94
CA LYS A 95 -1.32 12.63 22.62
C LYS A 95 -2.49 12.44 21.63
N ALA A 96 -3.02 13.53 21.08
CA ALA A 96 -4.07 13.46 20.08
C ALA A 96 -3.59 12.72 18.82
N LYS A 97 -4.55 12.10 18.13
CA LYS A 97 -4.32 11.46 16.83
C LYS A 97 -4.02 12.53 15.79
N VAL A 98 -3.00 12.29 14.98
CA VAL A 98 -2.56 13.18 13.92
C VAL A 98 -2.54 12.40 12.61
N MET A 99 -2.97 13.04 11.56
CA MET A 99 -2.99 12.44 10.23
C MET A 99 -1.59 12.31 9.66
N ARG A 100 -1.36 11.31 8.83
CA ARG A 100 -0.07 11.12 8.18
C ARG A 100 0.40 12.33 7.36
N LEU A 101 -0.55 13.01 6.72
CA LEU A 101 -0.27 14.18 5.88
C LEU A 101 -0.22 15.51 6.66
N GLU A 102 -0.63 15.50 7.94
CA GLU A 102 -0.60 16.71 8.77
C GLU A 102 0.81 16.94 9.32
N VAL A 103 1.28 18.16 9.20
CA VAL A 103 2.56 18.60 9.76
C VAL A 103 2.42 19.17 11.17
N ARG A 104 1.19 19.51 11.56
CA ARG A 104 0.83 20.06 12.88
C ARG A 104 -0.35 19.31 13.47
N CYS A 105 -0.37 19.20 14.78
CA CYS A 105 -1.49 18.64 15.51
C CYS A 105 -2.69 19.59 15.49
N ALA A 106 -3.81 19.14 14.93
CA ALA A 106 -5.05 19.94 14.88
C ALA A 106 -5.60 20.31 16.27
N ALA A 107 -5.28 19.52 17.31
CA ALA A 107 -5.78 19.76 18.65
C ALA A 107 -4.98 20.80 19.45
N CYS A 108 -3.67 20.94 19.23
CA CYS A 108 -2.83 21.83 20.02
C CYS A 108 -1.78 22.63 19.22
N GLY A 109 -1.78 22.51 17.89
CA GLY A 109 -0.86 23.23 17.01
C GLY A 109 0.60 22.75 17.04
N SER A 110 0.95 21.77 17.87
CA SER A 110 2.34 21.28 18.00
C SER A 110 2.80 20.58 16.74
N GLU A 111 4.05 20.82 16.34
CA GLU A 111 4.74 20.13 15.25
C GLU A 111 5.45 18.85 15.73
N GLU A 112 5.52 18.64 17.04
CA GLU A 112 6.13 17.45 17.61
C GLU A 112 5.23 16.23 17.45
N ILE A 113 5.35 15.56 16.29
CA ILE A 113 4.54 14.40 15.95
C ILE A 113 5.41 13.15 16.00
N LYS A 114 4.95 12.15 16.76
CA LYS A 114 5.48 10.79 16.69
C LYS A 114 4.88 10.11 15.50
N ARG A 115 5.69 9.90 14.45
CA ARG A 115 5.28 9.12 13.27
C ARG A 115 5.26 7.64 13.64
N MET A 116 4.15 6.99 13.30
CA MET A 116 3.97 5.55 13.52
C MET A 116 4.40 4.82 12.25
N ASP A 117 5.64 4.30 12.24
CA ASP A 117 6.25 3.62 11.10
C ASP A 117 6.34 2.11 11.32
N ASP A 118 5.39 1.56 12.06
CA ASP A 118 5.30 0.14 12.41
C ASP A 118 4.48 -0.70 11.42
N SER A 119 4.10 -0.13 10.28
CA SER A 119 3.48 -0.90 9.19
C SER A 119 4.42 -1.99 8.71
N LYS A 120 3.88 -3.20 8.62
CA LYS A 120 4.66 -4.39 8.26
C LYS A 120 3.96 -5.13 7.13
N TRP A 121 4.76 -5.65 6.22
CA TRP A 121 4.31 -6.69 5.30
C TRP A 121 4.67 -8.03 5.91
N LEU A 122 3.69 -8.93 5.94
CA LEU A 122 3.93 -10.28 6.39
C LEU A 122 4.23 -11.16 5.18
N ILE A 123 5.40 -11.75 5.17
CA ILE A 123 5.77 -12.83 4.26
C ILE A 123 5.81 -14.08 5.12
N THR A 124 4.74 -14.87 5.06
CA THR A 124 4.66 -16.11 5.82
C THR A 124 5.42 -17.21 5.08
N ILE A 125 6.40 -17.80 5.72
CA ILE A 125 7.18 -18.94 5.21
C ILE A 125 6.87 -20.13 6.11
N LYS A 126 6.28 -21.18 5.55
CA LYS A 126 5.82 -22.35 6.30
C LYS A 126 6.81 -23.52 6.26
N ASN A 127 7.66 -23.57 5.25
CA ASN A 127 8.60 -24.64 5.02
C ASN A 127 9.78 -24.18 4.16
N GLU A 128 10.79 -25.04 4.02
CA GLU A 128 12.01 -24.76 3.26
C GLU A 128 11.75 -24.51 1.76
N ASN A 129 10.75 -25.20 1.17
CA ASN A 129 10.40 -24.97 -0.24
C ASN A 129 9.85 -23.56 -0.47
N GLU A 130 9.04 -23.06 0.47
CA GLU A 130 8.53 -21.69 0.41
C GLU A 130 9.65 -20.65 0.64
N LEU A 131 10.64 -20.99 1.49
CA LEU A 131 11.82 -20.16 1.69
C LEU A 131 12.66 -20.09 0.41
N ASP A 132 12.95 -21.24 -0.20
CA ASP A 132 13.69 -21.32 -1.47
C ASP A 132 12.96 -20.54 -2.59
N MET A 133 11.64 -20.72 -2.70
CA MET A 133 10.84 -19.97 -3.65
C MET A 133 10.97 -18.46 -3.41
N THR A 134 10.84 -18.01 -2.16
CA THR A 134 10.88 -16.60 -1.79
C THR A 134 12.22 -15.95 -2.10
N ILE A 135 13.34 -16.67 -1.83
CA ILE A 135 14.70 -16.12 -1.98
C ILE A 135 15.22 -16.28 -3.41
N ASN A 136 14.98 -17.44 -4.03
CA ASN A 136 15.68 -17.85 -5.23
C ASN A 136 14.80 -17.82 -6.49
N LYS A 137 13.47 -17.96 -6.38
CA LYS A 137 12.58 -18.06 -7.54
C LYS A 137 11.83 -16.77 -7.81
N ILE A 138 11.39 -16.05 -6.76
CA ILE A 138 10.73 -14.76 -6.96
C ILE A 138 11.79 -13.73 -7.39
N PRO A 139 11.70 -13.17 -8.61
CA PRO A 139 12.70 -12.24 -9.10
C PRO A 139 12.59 -10.89 -8.41
N ARG A 140 11.36 -10.47 -8.04
CA ARG A 140 11.07 -9.13 -7.54
C ARG A 140 9.85 -9.14 -6.62
N PHE A 141 9.95 -8.38 -5.53
CA PHE A 141 8.80 -7.96 -4.72
C PHE A 141 8.46 -6.51 -5.04
N VAL A 142 7.18 -6.25 -5.33
CA VAL A 142 6.63 -4.90 -5.48
C VAL A 142 5.82 -4.58 -4.24
N PHE A 143 6.25 -3.57 -3.50
CA PHE A 143 5.57 -3.11 -2.30
C PHE A 143 4.80 -1.84 -2.58
N ILE A 144 3.54 -1.78 -2.15
CA ILE A 144 2.69 -0.61 -2.31
C ILE A 144 2.11 -0.24 -0.96
N ILE A 145 2.28 1.03 -0.59
CA ILE A 145 1.66 1.62 0.59
C ILE A 145 0.61 2.62 0.14
N LEU A 146 -0.61 2.46 0.64
CA LEU A 146 -1.70 3.40 0.46
C LEU A 146 -1.88 4.19 1.77
N HIS A 147 -1.56 5.47 1.73
CA HIS A 147 -1.79 6.39 2.84
C HIS A 147 -3.10 7.15 2.60
N TYR A 148 -4.12 6.77 3.34
CA TYR A 148 -5.38 7.49 3.28
C TYR A 148 -5.39 8.66 4.25
N PRO A 149 -6.08 9.76 3.90
CA PRO A 149 -6.42 10.79 4.87
C PRO A 149 -7.40 10.23 5.90
N PHE A 150 -7.54 10.93 7.01
CA PHE A 150 -8.41 10.51 8.11
C PHE A 150 -9.87 10.39 7.68
N ILE A 151 -10.58 9.39 8.20
CA ILE A 151 -11.96 9.06 7.81
C ILE A 151 -12.91 10.25 7.97
N LYS A 152 -12.67 11.10 8.96
CA LYS A 152 -13.47 12.32 9.21
C LYS A 152 -13.04 13.53 8.38
N SER A 153 -11.98 13.41 7.59
CA SER A 153 -11.56 14.45 6.66
C SER A 153 -12.56 14.48 5.49
N SER A 154 -12.96 15.68 5.10
CA SER A 154 -13.78 15.88 3.89
C SER A 154 -13.06 15.46 2.59
N ASN A 155 -11.77 15.20 2.66
CA ASN A 155 -10.92 14.88 1.50
C ASN A 155 -10.43 13.41 1.55
N PHE A 156 -11.34 12.46 1.71
CA PHE A 156 -11.00 11.03 1.65
C PHE A 156 -10.85 10.47 0.23
N GLU A 157 -11.08 11.27 -0.79
CA GLU A 157 -10.74 10.96 -2.18
C GLU A 157 -9.24 11.10 -2.48
N THR A 158 -8.47 11.64 -1.55
CA THR A 158 -7.03 11.76 -1.68
C THR A 158 -6.35 10.53 -1.09
N VAL A 159 -5.50 9.89 -1.86
CA VAL A 159 -4.58 8.85 -1.39
C VAL A 159 -3.16 9.18 -1.85
N ARG A 160 -2.20 9.08 -0.93
CA ARG A 160 -0.80 9.09 -1.29
C ARG A 160 -0.35 7.65 -1.50
N ILE A 161 0.27 7.38 -2.62
CA ILE A 161 0.81 6.07 -2.97
C ILE A 161 2.33 6.14 -2.87
N GLU A 162 2.90 5.20 -2.14
CA GLU A 162 4.32 4.92 -2.16
C GLU A 162 4.53 3.52 -2.71
N SER A 163 5.41 3.37 -3.67
CA SER A 163 5.80 2.06 -4.20
C SER A 163 7.31 1.92 -4.21
N PHE A 164 7.79 0.72 -3.96
CA PHE A 164 9.20 0.38 -4.05
C PHE A 164 9.36 -1.11 -4.39
N GLU A 165 10.52 -1.45 -4.90
CA GLU A 165 10.83 -2.80 -5.34
C GLU A 165 12.02 -3.36 -4.57
N ILE A 166 11.97 -4.65 -4.27
CA ILE A 166 13.09 -5.41 -3.73
C ILE A 166 13.38 -6.58 -4.68
N TRP A 167 14.64 -6.71 -5.05
CA TRP A 167 15.14 -7.81 -5.87
C TRP A 167 15.93 -8.77 -4.98
N PRO A 168 15.38 -9.91 -4.53
CA PRO A 168 15.98 -10.76 -3.51
C PRO A 168 17.41 -11.22 -3.84
N LYS A 169 17.63 -11.60 -5.09
CA LYS A 169 18.97 -12.06 -5.55
C LYS A 169 20.03 -10.98 -5.49
N ASN A 170 19.64 -9.70 -5.60
CA ASN A 170 20.53 -8.56 -5.66
C ASN A 170 20.63 -7.82 -4.31
N ASN A 171 19.89 -8.24 -3.31
CA ASN A 171 19.83 -7.58 -2.02
C ASN A 171 20.43 -8.45 -0.93
N LYS A 172 21.65 -8.12 -0.49
CA LYS A 172 22.36 -8.86 0.55
C LYS A 172 21.64 -8.91 1.90
N ASN A 173 20.77 -7.94 2.16
CA ASN A 173 20.01 -7.84 3.41
C ASN A 173 18.66 -8.59 3.35
N PHE A 174 18.31 -9.18 2.22
CA PHE A 174 17.07 -9.95 2.08
C PHE A 174 17.23 -11.41 2.49
N ARG A 175 18.45 -11.90 2.56
CA ARG A 175 18.83 -13.30 2.87
C ARG A 175 19.02 -13.53 4.35
#